data_889e7cd382b32a378cd22bb95c9f5108
#
_entry.id   889e7cd382b32a378cd22bb95c9f5108
#
_cell.length_a   1.000
_cell.length_b   1.000
_cell.length_c   1.000
_cell.angle_alpha   90.00
_cell.angle_beta   90.00
_cell.angle_gamma   90.00
#
_symmetry.space_group_name_H-M   'P 1'
#
loop_
_entity.id
_entity.type
_entity.pdbx_description
1 polymer ?
#
loop_
_entity_poly.entity_id
_entity_poly.type
_entity_poly.pdbx_seq_one_letter_code
_entity_poly.pdbx_strand_id
1 'polypeptide(L)'
;MKSANIIVVGGGIIGVSLAYGMAEQGEKVTVLDNGRGVNNASRGNFGLVWVQGKGAGMPRYAQWTMEAAQTWQTFSEKLGEKTGFTIDFEKQGGFEVCLGETAWSQRKVELEQLQKESSFGKYDFQMLDRQSVQDLIPGMLLGEAVTGASFSPHDGHLNPLKLLTALIAALGKNGVTLYSDQQVESISYRNDCFEIKTSAENFSAKKVVLACGLGIKALAQQVGLEIPMRPQRGQILVTERTKPLLAYPFVTLRQTREGSFMIGASHEDVGFDTGTTLLQMRSLAGHAVQIFPELSKLQLVRCWGALRILTPDTKPIYVESEICPGAFVVTSHSGITLAPLHANILSKWILEGDTLEGFEQFHSKRFDA
;
A
#
# COMPACT_ATOMS: atom_id res chain seq x y z
N MET A 1 2.23 5.06 -33.83
CA MET A 1 1.46 4.52 -32.68
C MET A 1 2.09 3.19 -32.31
N LYS A 2 2.49 3.02 -31.04
CA LYS A 2 3.05 1.76 -30.53
C LYS A 2 1.90 0.86 -30.06
N SER A 3 1.97 -0.45 -30.30
CA SER A 3 0.92 -1.40 -29.94
C SER A 3 1.39 -2.36 -28.87
N ALA A 4 0.51 -2.65 -27.90
CA ALA A 4 0.70 -3.66 -26.86
C ALA A 4 -0.58 -4.49 -26.69
N ASN A 5 -0.48 -5.68 -26.10
CA ASN A 5 -1.69 -6.42 -25.72
C ASN A 5 -2.38 -5.74 -24.53
N ILE A 6 -1.57 -5.40 -23.52
CA ILE A 6 -2.05 -4.80 -22.27
C ILE A 6 -1.19 -3.59 -21.96
N ILE A 7 -1.84 -2.48 -21.63
CA ILE A 7 -1.18 -1.28 -21.10
C ILE A 7 -1.61 -1.05 -19.67
N VAL A 8 -0.63 -0.95 -18.78
CA VAL A 8 -0.82 -0.53 -17.38
C VAL A 8 -0.44 0.94 -17.27
N VAL A 9 -1.35 1.77 -16.83
CA VAL A 9 -1.13 3.19 -16.57
C VAL A 9 -0.81 3.37 -15.10
N GLY A 10 0.45 3.73 -14.81
CA GLY A 10 1.00 3.93 -13.49
C GLY A 10 2.11 2.94 -13.13
N GLY A 11 3.32 3.46 -12.90
CA GLY A 11 4.52 2.73 -12.46
C GLY A 11 4.70 2.68 -10.93
N GLY A 12 3.62 2.88 -10.17
CA GLY A 12 3.59 2.69 -8.72
C GLY A 12 3.51 1.20 -8.34
N ILE A 13 3.58 0.89 -7.03
CA ILE A 13 3.59 -0.50 -6.51
C ILE A 13 2.45 -1.33 -7.08
N ILE A 14 1.23 -0.78 -7.17
CA ILE A 14 0.08 -1.53 -7.71
C ILE A 14 0.30 -1.86 -9.17
N GLY A 15 0.59 -0.86 -10.01
CA GLY A 15 0.75 -1.07 -11.44
C GLY A 15 1.92 -2.00 -11.80
N VAL A 16 3.08 -1.84 -11.14
CA VAL A 16 4.22 -2.72 -11.40
C VAL A 16 4.00 -4.15 -10.87
N SER A 17 3.24 -4.33 -9.78
CA SER A 17 2.88 -5.66 -9.29
C SER A 17 1.95 -6.38 -10.26
N LEU A 18 0.93 -5.69 -10.79
CA LEU A 18 0.02 -6.22 -11.81
C LEU A 18 0.79 -6.58 -13.10
N ALA A 19 1.62 -5.67 -13.59
CA ALA A 19 2.43 -5.88 -14.79
C ALA A 19 3.38 -7.07 -14.61
N TYR A 20 4.02 -7.19 -13.45
CA TYR A 20 4.87 -8.32 -13.10
C TYR A 20 4.07 -9.64 -13.14
N GLY A 21 2.92 -9.69 -12.48
CA GLY A 21 2.09 -10.90 -12.45
C GLY A 21 1.56 -11.32 -13.82
N MET A 22 1.13 -10.38 -14.66
CA MET A 22 0.70 -10.67 -16.03
C MET A 22 1.86 -11.16 -16.91
N ALA A 23 3.04 -10.56 -16.75
CA ALA A 23 4.23 -11.00 -17.50
C ALA A 23 4.75 -12.38 -17.04
N GLU A 24 4.60 -12.75 -15.76
CA GLU A 24 4.88 -14.12 -15.27
C GLU A 24 3.97 -15.17 -15.93
N GLN A 25 2.80 -14.75 -16.42
CA GLN A 25 1.85 -15.60 -17.16
C GLN A 25 2.08 -15.55 -18.68
N GLY A 26 3.18 -14.92 -19.13
CA GLY A 26 3.58 -14.89 -20.55
C GLY A 26 2.99 -13.75 -21.35
N GLU A 27 2.27 -12.80 -20.72
CA GLU A 27 1.65 -11.69 -21.43
C GLU A 27 2.62 -10.55 -21.79
N LYS A 28 2.40 -9.94 -22.96
CA LYS A 28 3.13 -8.75 -23.39
C LYS A 28 2.50 -7.51 -22.79
N VAL A 29 3.13 -7.00 -21.74
CA VAL A 29 2.67 -5.83 -21.00
C VAL A 29 3.56 -4.62 -21.28
N THR A 30 2.94 -3.46 -21.39
CA THR A 30 3.62 -2.16 -21.39
C THR A 30 3.13 -1.34 -20.22
N VAL A 31 4.05 -0.69 -19.49
CA VAL A 31 3.73 0.21 -18.39
C VAL A 31 4.02 1.64 -18.81
N LEU A 32 3.05 2.54 -18.64
CA LEU A 32 3.18 3.97 -18.88
C LEU A 32 3.16 4.71 -17.53
N ASP A 33 4.20 5.46 -17.23
CA ASP A 33 4.29 6.25 -15.99
C ASP A 33 4.70 7.69 -16.32
N ASN A 34 4.20 8.64 -15.55
CA ASN A 34 4.52 10.05 -15.77
C ASN A 34 5.87 10.48 -15.20
N GLY A 35 6.60 9.59 -14.55
CA GLY A 35 7.93 9.83 -13.98
C GLY A 35 7.97 10.85 -12.83
N ARG A 36 6.87 11.53 -12.58
CA ARG A 36 6.82 12.66 -11.64
C ARG A 36 6.58 12.18 -10.21
N GLY A 37 7.37 12.73 -9.31
CA GLY A 37 7.03 12.77 -7.90
C GLY A 37 7.73 11.76 -7.00
N VAL A 38 8.74 12.27 -6.31
CA VAL A 38 9.31 11.60 -5.12
C VAL A 38 8.29 11.45 -3.99
N ASN A 39 7.21 12.25 -4.02
CA ASN A 39 6.17 12.32 -2.98
C ASN A 39 4.88 11.56 -3.35
N ASN A 40 4.92 10.69 -4.37
CA ASN A 40 3.78 9.81 -4.66
C ASN A 40 3.66 8.69 -3.61
N ALA A 41 2.47 8.09 -3.53
CA ALA A 41 2.13 7.11 -2.49
C ALA A 41 3.12 5.94 -2.39
N SER A 42 3.69 5.47 -3.50
CA SER A 42 4.61 4.33 -3.52
C SER A 42 6.00 4.69 -2.99
N ARG A 43 6.52 5.87 -3.34
CA ARG A 43 7.87 6.31 -2.94
C ARG A 43 7.90 6.91 -1.56
N GLY A 44 6.83 7.63 -1.16
CA GLY A 44 6.70 8.22 0.17
C GLY A 44 6.10 7.28 1.22
N ASN A 45 5.94 5.99 0.91
CA ASN A 45 5.29 5.01 1.79
C ASN A 45 6.09 4.71 3.06
N PHE A 46 5.37 4.43 4.14
CA PHE A 46 5.96 4.05 5.42
C PHE A 46 6.52 2.62 5.44
N GLY A 47 5.97 1.71 4.61
CA GLY A 47 6.49 0.37 4.39
C GLY A 47 5.91 -0.71 5.30
N LEU A 48 4.68 -0.55 5.79
CA LEU A 48 4.00 -1.59 6.57
C LEU A 48 3.32 -2.62 5.66
N VAL A 49 3.45 -3.89 6.02
CA VAL A 49 2.55 -4.98 5.67
C VAL A 49 1.64 -5.16 6.87
N TRP A 50 0.38 -4.75 6.76
CA TRP A 50 -0.46 -4.55 7.93
C TRP A 50 -1.84 -5.16 7.75
N VAL A 51 -2.25 -5.97 8.72
CA VAL A 51 -3.52 -6.72 8.73
C VAL A 51 -4.45 -6.22 9.83
N GLN A 52 -3.93 -6.05 11.04
CA GLN A 52 -4.74 -5.67 12.18
C GLN A 52 -5.47 -4.33 11.96
N GLY A 53 -6.77 -4.31 12.28
CA GLY A 53 -7.63 -3.15 12.06
C GLY A 53 -8.12 -2.97 10.61
N LYS A 54 -7.80 -3.90 9.69
CA LYS A 54 -8.29 -3.84 8.31
C LYS A 54 -9.62 -4.57 8.16
N GLY A 55 -10.51 -4.02 7.35
CA GLY A 55 -11.71 -4.72 6.88
C GLY A 55 -12.96 -4.55 7.74
N ALA A 56 -12.99 -3.62 8.71
CA ALA A 56 -14.21 -3.28 9.43
C ALA A 56 -15.36 -2.96 8.46
N GLY A 57 -16.51 -3.62 8.61
CA GLY A 57 -17.66 -3.53 7.71
C GLY A 57 -17.41 -4.05 6.28
N MET A 58 -16.31 -4.76 6.02
CA MET A 58 -16.03 -5.47 4.77
C MET A 58 -15.16 -6.71 5.05
N PRO A 59 -15.75 -7.81 5.51
CA PRO A 59 -15.01 -9.02 5.89
C PRO A 59 -14.10 -9.57 4.79
N ARG A 60 -14.51 -9.45 3.54
CA ARG A 60 -13.67 -9.85 2.39
C ARG A 60 -12.36 -9.09 2.33
N TYR A 61 -12.35 -7.80 2.71
CA TYR A 61 -11.10 -7.03 2.76
C TYR A 61 -10.18 -7.46 3.91
N ALA A 62 -10.73 -7.81 5.08
CA ALA A 62 -9.94 -8.39 6.16
C ALA A 62 -9.28 -9.71 5.71
N GLN A 63 -10.06 -10.61 5.09
CA GLN A 63 -9.56 -11.85 4.51
C GLN A 63 -8.48 -11.57 3.45
N TRP A 64 -8.72 -10.63 2.55
CA TRP A 64 -7.82 -10.26 1.47
C TRP A 64 -6.46 -9.78 1.98
N THR A 65 -6.43 -8.97 3.05
CA THR A 65 -5.17 -8.54 3.67
C THR A 65 -4.44 -9.67 4.38
N MET A 66 -5.17 -10.60 4.99
CA MET A 66 -4.60 -11.80 5.62
C MET A 66 -3.94 -12.72 4.58
N GLU A 67 -4.64 -13.03 3.49
CA GLU A 67 -4.13 -13.82 2.37
C GLU A 67 -2.85 -13.18 1.80
N ALA A 68 -2.86 -11.85 1.64
CA ALA A 68 -1.69 -11.11 1.20
C ALA A 68 -0.51 -11.28 2.17
N ALA A 69 -0.74 -11.08 3.46
CA ALA A 69 0.30 -11.20 4.48
C ALA A 69 0.90 -12.62 4.56
N GLN A 70 0.10 -13.65 4.31
CA GLN A 70 0.56 -15.05 4.27
C GLN A 70 1.47 -15.32 3.06
N THR A 71 1.20 -14.68 1.93
CA THR A 71 1.97 -14.89 0.69
C THR A 71 3.23 -14.03 0.59
N TRP A 72 3.40 -13.04 1.46
CA TRP A 72 4.50 -12.08 1.38
C TRP A 72 5.89 -12.72 1.44
N GLN A 73 6.10 -13.71 2.29
CA GLN A 73 7.41 -14.36 2.42
C GLN A 73 7.84 -14.99 1.09
N THR A 74 6.98 -15.86 0.52
CA THR A 74 7.24 -16.51 -0.76
C THR A 74 7.39 -15.50 -1.92
N PHE A 75 6.57 -14.43 -1.90
CA PHE A 75 6.65 -13.38 -2.91
C PHE A 75 7.99 -12.64 -2.85
N SER A 76 8.43 -12.29 -1.64
CA SER A 76 9.71 -11.63 -1.40
C SER A 76 10.90 -12.48 -1.86
N GLU A 77 10.89 -13.77 -1.53
CA GLU A 77 11.94 -14.74 -1.92
C GLU A 77 12.02 -14.88 -3.44
N LYS A 78 10.90 -15.15 -4.11
CA LYS A 78 10.84 -15.27 -5.58
C LYS A 78 11.32 -14.00 -6.28
N LEU A 79 10.94 -12.82 -5.76
CA LEU A 79 11.37 -11.56 -6.32
C LEU A 79 12.89 -11.36 -6.13
N GLY A 80 13.42 -11.74 -4.96
CA GLY A 80 14.84 -11.71 -4.66
C GLY A 80 15.65 -12.63 -5.55
N GLU A 81 15.23 -13.89 -5.68
CA GLU A 81 15.87 -14.89 -6.57
C GLU A 81 15.90 -14.41 -8.02
N LYS A 82 14.77 -13.86 -8.49
CA LYS A 82 14.66 -13.38 -9.85
C LYS A 82 15.54 -12.17 -10.13
N THR A 83 15.66 -11.24 -9.18
CA THR A 83 16.28 -9.93 -9.43
C THR A 83 17.67 -9.76 -8.82
N GLY A 84 17.99 -10.51 -7.79
CA GLY A 84 19.17 -10.31 -6.95
C GLY A 84 19.01 -9.19 -5.90
N PHE A 85 17.84 -8.55 -5.83
CA PHE A 85 17.56 -7.49 -4.84
C PHE A 85 16.90 -8.05 -3.59
N THR A 86 17.35 -7.61 -2.41
CA THR A 86 16.63 -7.83 -1.15
C THR A 86 15.68 -6.68 -0.89
N ILE A 87 14.46 -6.97 -0.43
CA ILE A 87 13.44 -5.95 -0.15
C ILE A 87 13.34 -5.62 1.35
N ASP A 88 14.17 -6.22 2.19
CA ASP A 88 14.17 -6.10 3.65
C ASP A 88 12.79 -6.36 4.25
N PHE A 89 12.11 -7.40 3.77
CA PHE A 89 10.84 -7.83 4.32
C PHE A 89 11.06 -8.59 5.63
N GLU A 90 10.41 -8.14 6.69
CA GLU A 90 10.42 -8.74 8.02
C GLU A 90 8.99 -8.95 8.50
N LYS A 91 8.64 -10.22 8.83
CA LYS A 91 7.33 -10.65 9.31
C LYS A 91 7.47 -11.23 10.71
N GLN A 92 7.68 -10.38 11.68
CA GLN A 92 7.81 -10.79 13.09
C GLN A 92 6.54 -10.52 13.91
N GLY A 93 5.52 -9.97 13.28
CA GLY A 93 4.36 -9.37 13.91
C GLY A 93 4.49 -7.86 14.01
N GLY A 94 3.48 -7.21 14.58
CA GLY A 94 3.46 -5.77 14.73
C GLY A 94 2.55 -5.30 15.85
N PHE A 95 2.82 -4.11 16.37
CA PHE A 95 2.09 -3.52 17.48
C PHE A 95 1.32 -2.27 17.08
N GLU A 96 0.10 -2.13 17.62
CA GLU A 96 -0.59 -0.84 17.68
C GLU A 96 -0.72 -0.46 19.15
N VAL A 97 0.07 0.53 19.57
CA VAL A 97 0.18 0.95 20.95
C VAL A 97 -1.04 1.77 21.38
N CYS A 98 -1.46 1.57 22.62
CA CYS A 98 -2.52 2.30 23.28
C CYS A 98 -1.93 3.25 24.34
N LEU A 99 -2.12 4.55 24.13
CA LEU A 99 -1.74 5.57 25.09
C LEU A 99 -2.94 5.90 26.00
N GLY A 100 -2.93 5.37 27.20
CA GLY A 100 -4.00 5.50 28.20
C GLY A 100 -5.14 4.49 28.03
N GLU A 101 -5.96 4.36 29.08
CA GLU A 101 -7.04 3.37 29.20
C GLU A 101 -8.16 3.55 28.17
N THR A 102 -8.43 4.78 27.77
CA THR A 102 -9.46 5.04 26.74
C THR A 102 -9.04 4.43 25.41
N ALA A 103 -7.81 4.66 24.95
CA ALA A 103 -7.29 4.09 23.71
C ALA A 103 -7.25 2.55 23.77
N TRP A 104 -6.88 1.99 24.91
CA TRP A 104 -6.91 0.54 25.15
C TRP A 104 -8.31 -0.06 24.99
N SER A 105 -9.29 0.54 25.65
CA SER A 105 -10.67 0.04 25.61
C SER A 105 -11.28 0.16 24.21
N GLN A 106 -11.04 1.27 23.53
CA GLN A 106 -11.49 1.47 22.14
C GLN A 106 -10.87 0.44 21.21
N ARG A 107 -9.55 0.25 21.30
CA ARG A 107 -8.85 -0.71 20.45
C ARG A 107 -9.34 -2.15 20.63
N LYS A 108 -9.61 -2.54 21.86
CA LYS A 108 -10.16 -3.85 22.19
C LYS A 108 -11.53 -4.06 21.54
N VAL A 109 -12.42 -3.09 21.63
CA VAL A 109 -13.77 -3.16 21.04
C VAL A 109 -13.68 -3.26 19.50
N GLU A 110 -12.84 -2.45 18.86
CA GLU A 110 -12.63 -2.49 17.41
C GLU A 110 -12.19 -3.87 16.91
N LEU A 111 -11.22 -4.48 17.60
CA LEU A 111 -10.68 -5.78 17.21
C LEU A 111 -11.64 -6.93 17.49
N GLU A 112 -12.38 -6.88 18.60
CA GLU A 112 -13.44 -7.85 18.93
C GLU A 112 -14.58 -7.80 17.90
N GLN A 113 -14.91 -6.59 17.40
CA GLN A 113 -15.91 -6.45 16.34
C GLN A 113 -15.40 -7.05 15.02
N LEU A 114 -14.18 -6.73 14.61
CA LEU A 114 -13.56 -7.34 13.43
C LEU A 114 -13.53 -8.87 13.51
N GLN A 115 -13.24 -9.41 14.66
CA GLN A 115 -13.24 -10.86 14.88
C GLN A 115 -14.64 -11.46 14.72
N LYS A 116 -15.69 -10.79 15.19
CA LYS A 116 -17.09 -11.22 15.03
C LYS A 116 -17.56 -11.13 13.58
N GLU A 117 -17.12 -10.10 12.85
CA GLU A 117 -17.46 -9.89 11.44
C GLU A 117 -16.69 -10.85 10.51
N SER A 118 -15.51 -11.35 10.93
CA SER A 118 -14.70 -12.21 10.08
C SER A 118 -15.32 -13.60 9.96
N SER A 119 -15.65 -14.01 8.73
CA SER A 119 -16.19 -15.33 8.40
C SER A 119 -15.14 -16.37 8.02
N PHE A 120 -13.87 -15.99 7.98
CA PHE A 120 -12.76 -16.77 7.40
C PHE A 120 -11.83 -17.38 8.45
N GLY A 121 -12.35 -17.71 9.61
CA GLY A 121 -11.53 -18.30 10.68
C GLY A 121 -11.04 -17.29 11.71
N LYS A 122 -10.05 -17.68 12.49
CA LYS A 122 -9.58 -16.88 13.60
C LYS A 122 -8.79 -15.67 13.13
N TYR A 123 -9.32 -14.48 13.39
CA TYR A 123 -8.59 -13.24 13.23
C TYR A 123 -7.59 -13.12 14.39
N ASP A 124 -6.34 -13.53 14.14
CA ASP A 124 -5.31 -13.62 15.18
C ASP A 124 -4.81 -12.25 15.59
N PHE A 125 -5.31 -11.75 16.68
CA PHE A 125 -4.74 -10.62 17.40
C PHE A 125 -4.73 -10.91 18.91
N GLN A 126 -3.90 -10.19 19.62
CA GLN A 126 -3.82 -10.25 21.08
C GLN A 126 -3.79 -8.83 21.64
N MET A 127 -4.56 -8.60 22.71
CA MET A 127 -4.40 -7.41 23.53
C MET A 127 -3.37 -7.72 24.62
N LEU A 128 -2.23 -7.06 24.58
CA LEU A 128 -1.10 -7.27 25.48
C LEU A 128 -0.99 -6.08 26.43
N ASP A 129 -0.97 -6.35 27.71
CA ASP A 129 -0.69 -5.33 28.72
C ASP A 129 0.73 -4.75 28.58
N ARG A 130 0.99 -3.67 29.29
CA ARG A 130 2.27 -2.97 29.24
C ARG A 130 3.48 -3.89 29.50
N GLN A 131 3.38 -4.78 30.50
CA GLN A 131 4.49 -5.65 30.87
C GLN A 131 4.76 -6.67 29.76
N SER A 132 3.72 -7.28 29.23
CA SER A 132 3.83 -8.23 28.11
C SER A 132 4.44 -7.60 26.86
N VAL A 133 4.07 -6.35 26.52
CA VAL A 133 4.70 -5.60 25.43
C VAL A 133 6.18 -5.34 25.74
N GLN A 134 6.50 -4.89 26.97
CA GLN A 134 7.88 -4.61 27.37
C GLN A 134 8.79 -5.85 27.29
N ASP A 135 8.26 -7.02 27.64
CA ASP A 135 9.02 -8.29 27.59
C ASP A 135 9.38 -8.70 26.16
N LEU A 136 8.53 -8.36 25.19
CA LEU A 136 8.77 -8.60 23.76
C LEU A 136 9.73 -7.60 23.11
N ILE A 137 9.93 -6.42 23.74
CA ILE A 137 10.80 -5.36 23.20
C ILE A 137 11.85 -4.92 24.24
N PRO A 138 12.72 -5.80 24.69
CA PRO A 138 13.67 -5.49 25.78
C PRO A 138 14.71 -4.42 25.39
N GLY A 139 14.85 -4.11 24.11
CA GLY A 139 15.83 -3.14 23.60
C GLY A 139 15.49 -1.68 23.87
N MET A 140 14.22 -1.37 24.21
CA MET A 140 13.74 -0.01 24.49
C MET A 140 12.73 0.01 25.63
N LEU A 141 12.77 1.05 26.46
CA LEU A 141 11.80 1.21 27.54
C LEU A 141 10.54 1.93 27.06
N LEU A 142 9.38 1.35 27.37
CA LEU A 142 8.09 1.99 27.12
C LEU A 142 7.90 3.23 27.99
N GLY A 143 7.35 4.29 27.40
CA GLY A 143 6.96 5.50 28.09
C GLY A 143 5.78 5.26 29.05
N GLU A 144 5.65 6.08 30.10
CA GLU A 144 4.64 5.90 31.14
C GLU A 144 3.19 5.95 30.63
N ALA A 145 2.95 6.68 29.53
CA ALA A 145 1.62 6.79 28.91
C ALA A 145 1.14 5.50 28.23
N VAL A 146 2.03 4.53 27.97
CA VAL A 146 1.66 3.27 27.32
C VAL A 146 0.95 2.36 28.29
N THR A 147 -0.32 2.07 28.05
CA THR A 147 -1.12 1.10 28.80
C THR A 147 -0.89 -0.32 28.30
N GLY A 148 -0.69 -0.49 27.00
CA GLY A 148 -0.47 -1.76 26.35
C GLY A 148 -0.52 -1.59 24.83
N ALA A 149 -0.70 -2.69 24.10
CA ALA A 149 -0.83 -2.68 22.64
C ALA A 149 -1.68 -3.84 22.14
N SER A 150 -2.27 -3.68 20.96
CA SER A 150 -2.67 -4.85 20.19
C SER A 150 -1.48 -5.40 19.40
N PHE A 151 -1.41 -6.71 19.28
CA PHE A 151 -0.39 -7.43 18.53
C PHE A 151 -1.03 -8.36 17.51
N SER A 152 -0.50 -8.37 16.29
CA SER A 152 -0.84 -9.38 15.29
C SER A 152 0.44 -10.04 14.75
N PRO A 153 0.49 -11.39 14.71
CA PRO A 153 1.65 -12.11 14.16
C PRO A 153 1.74 -12.03 12.63
N HIS A 154 0.70 -11.53 11.98
CA HIS A 154 0.62 -11.41 10.52
C HIS A 154 1.20 -10.10 9.99
N ASP A 155 1.38 -9.12 10.87
CA ASP A 155 1.94 -7.83 10.52
C ASP A 155 3.47 -7.90 10.32
N GLY A 156 3.97 -6.93 9.59
CA GLY A 156 5.38 -6.83 9.28
C GLY A 156 5.72 -5.51 8.60
N HIS A 157 6.94 -5.41 8.12
CA HIS A 157 7.38 -4.24 7.38
C HIS A 157 8.45 -4.58 6.35
N LEU A 158 8.69 -3.61 5.47
CA LEU A 158 9.71 -3.72 4.44
C LEU A 158 10.23 -2.33 4.02
N ASN A 159 11.23 -2.33 3.17
CA ASN A 159 11.66 -1.10 2.51
C ASN A 159 10.87 -0.91 1.20
N PRO A 160 9.93 0.06 1.11
CA PRO A 160 9.08 0.23 -0.07
C PRO A 160 9.84 0.65 -1.33
N LEU A 161 10.98 1.33 -1.19
CA LEU A 161 11.82 1.72 -2.32
C LEU A 161 12.58 0.50 -2.89
N LYS A 162 13.08 -0.38 -2.02
CA LYS A 162 13.70 -1.64 -2.44
C LYS A 162 12.69 -2.55 -3.12
N LEU A 163 11.45 -2.62 -2.60
CA LEU A 163 10.37 -3.36 -3.26
C LEU A 163 10.09 -2.82 -4.67
N LEU A 164 9.91 -1.51 -4.80
CA LEU A 164 9.64 -0.89 -6.10
C LEU A 164 10.79 -1.13 -7.08
N THR A 165 12.03 -1.01 -6.63
CA THR A 165 13.23 -1.29 -7.44
C THR A 165 13.27 -2.74 -7.90
N ALA A 166 13.02 -3.69 -7.00
CA ALA A 166 13.00 -5.11 -7.33
C ALA A 166 11.89 -5.45 -8.33
N LEU A 167 10.68 -4.91 -8.15
CA LEU A 167 9.59 -5.10 -9.09
C LEU A 167 9.93 -4.54 -10.48
N ILE A 168 10.46 -3.33 -10.57
CA ILE A 168 10.87 -2.73 -11.85
C ILE A 168 11.98 -3.57 -12.52
N ALA A 169 12.94 -4.06 -11.76
CA ALA A 169 13.97 -4.94 -12.29
C ALA A 169 13.39 -6.26 -12.81
N ALA A 170 12.40 -6.83 -12.10
CA ALA A 170 11.69 -8.03 -12.54
C ALA A 170 10.89 -7.80 -13.83
N LEU A 171 10.28 -6.63 -14.01
CA LEU A 171 9.63 -6.26 -15.27
C LEU A 171 10.61 -6.36 -16.45
N GLY A 172 11.80 -5.78 -16.31
CA GLY A 172 12.82 -5.84 -17.37
C GLY A 172 13.24 -7.27 -17.72
N LYS A 173 13.38 -8.15 -16.70
CA LYS A 173 13.69 -9.57 -16.92
C LYS A 173 12.56 -10.35 -17.60
N ASN A 174 11.33 -9.92 -17.46
CA ASN A 174 10.15 -10.49 -18.11
C ASN A 174 9.81 -9.84 -19.46
N GLY A 175 10.67 -8.97 -19.98
CA GLY A 175 10.45 -8.31 -21.27
C GLY A 175 9.35 -7.23 -21.25
N VAL A 176 8.92 -6.79 -20.09
CA VAL A 176 7.97 -5.67 -19.95
C VAL A 176 8.68 -4.36 -20.25
N THR A 177 8.10 -3.56 -21.12
CA THR A 177 8.61 -2.20 -21.39
C THR A 177 7.96 -1.21 -20.44
N LEU A 178 8.76 -0.54 -19.63
CA LEU A 178 8.35 0.58 -18.77
C LEU A 178 8.79 1.89 -19.42
N TYR A 179 7.83 2.70 -19.85
CA TYR A 179 8.05 4.06 -20.30
C TYR A 179 7.87 5.01 -19.14
N SER A 180 8.95 5.62 -18.66
CA SER A 180 8.92 6.77 -17.76
C SER A 180 8.67 8.05 -18.57
N ASP A 181 8.15 9.08 -17.91
CA ASP A 181 7.84 10.39 -18.52
C ASP A 181 6.78 10.34 -19.62
N GLN A 182 5.88 9.35 -19.57
CA GLN A 182 4.71 9.21 -20.44
C GLN A 182 3.43 9.49 -19.65
N GLN A 183 3.08 10.76 -19.50
CA GLN A 183 1.80 11.12 -18.88
C GLN A 183 0.65 10.80 -19.83
N VAL A 184 -0.22 9.88 -19.43
CA VAL A 184 -1.45 9.61 -20.17
C VAL A 184 -2.40 10.79 -20.01
N GLU A 185 -2.81 11.37 -21.16
CA GLU A 185 -3.70 12.54 -21.24
C GLU A 185 -5.12 12.13 -21.57
N SER A 186 -5.27 11.16 -22.49
CA SER A 186 -6.58 10.67 -22.87
C SER A 186 -6.57 9.20 -23.29
N ILE A 187 -7.74 8.57 -23.11
CA ILE A 187 -8.03 7.19 -23.49
C ILE A 187 -9.33 7.21 -24.27
N SER A 188 -9.36 6.60 -25.46
CA SER A 188 -10.58 6.39 -26.23
C SER A 188 -10.71 4.92 -26.59
N TYR A 189 -11.95 4.41 -26.62
CA TYR A 189 -12.28 3.03 -26.98
C TYR A 189 -13.03 2.98 -28.29
N ARG A 190 -12.48 2.29 -29.28
CA ARG A 190 -13.09 2.13 -30.61
C ARG A 190 -12.69 0.79 -31.21
N ASN A 191 -13.65 0.09 -31.82
CA ASN A 191 -13.40 -1.18 -32.51
C ASN A 191 -12.62 -2.19 -31.66
N ASP A 192 -13.05 -2.37 -30.41
CA ASP A 192 -12.45 -3.26 -29.42
C ASP A 192 -10.96 -3.00 -29.13
N CYS A 193 -10.55 -1.74 -29.29
CA CYS A 193 -9.19 -1.30 -29.07
C CYS A 193 -9.17 0.04 -28.31
N PHE A 194 -8.26 0.16 -27.35
CA PHE A 194 -7.97 1.41 -26.67
C PHE A 194 -6.89 2.20 -27.40
N GLU A 195 -7.18 3.45 -27.71
CA GLU A 195 -6.19 4.43 -28.17
C GLU A 195 -5.82 5.31 -26.97
N ILE A 196 -4.54 5.32 -26.62
CA ILE A 196 -4.01 6.02 -25.46
C ILE A 196 -3.05 7.09 -25.94
N LYS A 197 -3.42 8.34 -25.67
CA LYS A 197 -2.59 9.49 -25.97
C LYS A 197 -1.78 9.89 -24.73
N THR A 198 -0.50 10.05 -24.90
CA THR A 198 0.40 10.56 -23.86
C THR A 198 1.02 11.89 -24.27
N SER A 199 1.74 12.52 -23.37
CA SER A 199 2.47 13.76 -23.61
C SER A 199 3.54 13.68 -24.72
N ALA A 200 4.00 12.47 -25.07
CA ALA A 200 5.06 12.27 -26.06
C ALA A 200 4.65 11.40 -27.25
N GLU A 201 3.92 10.31 -27.00
CA GLU A 201 3.59 9.31 -28.03
C GLU A 201 2.16 8.83 -27.92
N ASN A 202 1.69 8.12 -28.92
CA ASN A 202 0.38 7.44 -28.92
C ASN A 202 0.57 5.93 -28.87
N PHE A 203 -0.27 5.28 -28.08
CA PHE A 203 -0.28 3.83 -27.90
C PHE A 203 -1.65 3.24 -28.24
N SER A 204 -1.67 1.94 -28.51
CA SER A 204 -2.91 1.17 -28.62
C SER A 204 -2.81 -0.14 -27.88
N ALA A 205 -3.94 -0.60 -27.31
CA ALA A 205 -3.99 -1.86 -26.58
C ALA A 205 -5.38 -2.49 -26.61
N LYS A 206 -5.44 -3.82 -26.43
CA LYS A 206 -6.70 -4.54 -26.23
C LYS A 206 -7.25 -4.39 -24.81
N LYS A 207 -6.36 -4.25 -23.84
CA LYS A 207 -6.74 -4.03 -22.43
C LYS A 207 -5.95 -2.84 -21.87
N VAL A 208 -6.59 -2.06 -21.00
CA VAL A 208 -5.97 -0.97 -20.25
C VAL A 208 -6.27 -1.12 -18.77
N VAL A 209 -5.24 -0.98 -17.93
CA VAL A 209 -5.36 -1.08 -16.48
C VAL A 209 -4.95 0.26 -15.86
N LEU A 210 -5.89 0.93 -15.23
CA LEU A 210 -5.66 2.20 -14.55
C LEU A 210 -5.21 1.95 -13.10
N ALA A 211 -3.91 2.14 -12.84
CA ALA A 211 -3.26 1.98 -11.52
C ALA A 211 -2.42 3.22 -11.14
N CYS A 212 -2.76 4.38 -11.72
CA CYS A 212 -2.00 5.63 -11.60
C CYS A 212 -2.38 6.50 -10.38
N GLY A 213 -2.87 5.87 -9.31
CA GLY A 213 -3.16 6.55 -8.06
C GLY A 213 -4.20 7.65 -8.21
N LEU A 214 -3.94 8.86 -7.71
CA LEU A 214 -4.89 9.98 -7.79
C LEU A 214 -5.23 10.40 -9.22
N GLY A 215 -4.42 10.04 -10.21
CA GLY A 215 -4.72 10.27 -11.63
C GLY A 215 -5.84 9.39 -12.19
N ILE A 216 -6.22 8.32 -11.50
CA ILE A 216 -7.29 7.42 -11.93
C ILE A 216 -8.61 8.16 -12.13
N LYS A 217 -8.97 9.09 -11.23
CA LYS A 217 -10.27 9.76 -11.26
C LYS A 217 -10.59 10.38 -12.63
N ALA A 218 -9.65 11.08 -13.24
CA ALA A 218 -9.84 11.73 -14.52
C ALA A 218 -9.83 10.76 -15.71
N LEU A 219 -9.01 9.72 -15.64
CA LEU A 219 -8.89 8.74 -16.75
C LEU A 219 -10.03 7.71 -16.71
N ALA A 220 -10.51 7.33 -15.54
CA ALA A 220 -11.61 6.38 -15.37
C ALA A 220 -12.91 6.88 -16.00
N GLN A 221 -13.21 8.19 -15.92
CA GLN A 221 -14.37 8.79 -16.56
C GLN A 221 -14.37 8.60 -18.09
N GLN A 222 -13.20 8.56 -18.71
CA GLN A 222 -13.08 8.38 -20.16
C GLN A 222 -13.37 6.94 -20.63
N VAL A 223 -13.40 6.02 -19.69
CA VAL A 223 -13.80 4.62 -19.91
C VAL A 223 -15.09 4.26 -19.17
N GLY A 224 -15.88 5.28 -18.78
CA GLY A 224 -17.21 5.13 -18.19
C GLY A 224 -17.24 4.64 -16.75
N LEU A 225 -16.19 4.90 -16.00
CA LEU A 225 -16.12 4.54 -14.58
C LEU A 225 -16.06 5.79 -13.70
N GLU A 226 -16.92 5.85 -12.69
CA GLU A 226 -16.86 6.82 -11.61
C GLU A 226 -16.11 6.22 -10.43
N ILE A 227 -14.97 6.82 -10.08
CA ILE A 227 -14.11 6.33 -9.01
C ILE A 227 -13.94 7.45 -7.97
N PRO A 228 -14.64 7.37 -6.83
CA PRO A 228 -14.55 8.37 -5.79
C PRO A 228 -13.24 8.21 -5.03
N MET A 229 -12.36 9.20 -5.19
CA MET A 229 -11.05 9.21 -4.51
C MET A 229 -10.68 10.61 -4.06
N ARG A 230 -9.93 10.68 -2.97
CA ARG A 230 -9.35 11.92 -2.45
C ARG A 230 -7.91 11.71 -1.98
N PRO A 231 -7.07 12.75 -2.06
CA PRO A 231 -5.76 12.73 -1.42
C PRO A 231 -5.90 12.92 0.09
N GLN A 232 -4.95 12.36 0.85
CA GLN A 232 -4.72 12.73 2.24
C GLN A 232 -3.22 12.75 2.49
N ARG A 233 -2.69 13.89 2.96
CA ARG A 233 -1.27 14.00 3.27
C ARG A 233 -0.90 13.21 4.52
N GLY A 234 0.21 12.47 4.44
CA GLY A 234 0.91 11.88 5.57
C GLY A 234 2.34 12.37 5.61
N GLN A 235 2.75 13.00 6.71
CA GLN A 235 4.14 13.39 6.93
C GLN A 235 4.87 12.29 7.69
N ILE A 236 6.15 12.06 7.34
CA ILE A 236 7.02 11.05 7.94
C ILE A 236 8.32 11.72 8.34
N LEU A 237 8.81 11.36 9.53
CA LEU A 237 10.12 11.78 10.04
C LEU A 237 11.08 10.59 10.00
N VAL A 238 12.37 10.86 9.80
CA VAL A 238 13.45 9.88 9.87
C VAL A 238 14.55 10.39 10.78
N THR A 239 14.98 9.55 11.71
CA THR A 239 16.07 9.86 12.62
C THR A 239 17.44 9.49 12.02
N GLU A 240 18.49 9.94 12.67
CA GLU A 240 19.82 9.37 12.50
C GLU A 240 19.83 7.86 12.75
N ARG A 241 20.90 7.20 12.31
CA ARG A 241 21.06 5.75 12.50
C ARG A 241 21.52 5.41 13.90
N THR A 242 20.95 4.36 14.45
CA THR A 242 21.35 3.76 15.72
C THR A 242 21.63 2.28 15.54
N LYS A 243 22.12 1.62 16.58
CA LYS A 243 22.14 0.15 16.63
C LYS A 243 20.71 -0.40 16.56
N PRO A 244 20.51 -1.67 16.16
CA PRO A 244 19.20 -2.31 16.24
C PRO A 244 18.67 -2.31 17.68
N LEU A 245 17.49 -1.71 17.88
CA LEU A 245 16.84 -1.57 19.19
C LEU A 245 15.41 -2.10 19.16
N LEU A 246 14.73 -2.00 18.00
CA LEU A 246 13.33 -2.33 17.83
C LEU A 246 13.15 -3.37 16.74
N ALA A 247 12.83 -4.60 17.14
CA ALA A 247 12.63 -5.73 16.23
C ALA A 247 11.25 -5.68 15.53
N TYR A 248 10.24 -5.18 16.21
CA TYR A 248 8.86 -5.16 15.73
C TYR A 248 8.48 -3.78 15.18
N PRO A 249 7.75 -3.70 14.06
CA PRO A 249 7.12 -2.45 13.65
C PRO A 249 5.92 -2.13 14.56
N PHE A 250 5.76 -0.84 14.81
CA PHE A 250 4.54 -0.24 15.34
C PHE A 250 3.81 0.47 14.21
N VAL A 251 2.50 0.63 14.31
CA VAL A 251 1.73 1.30 13.25
C VAL A 251 2.23 2.72 12.95
N THR A 252 2.79 3.39 13.94
CA THR A 252 3.31 4.77 13.85
C THR A 252 4.83 4.88 13.96
N LEU A 253 5.53 3.77 14.17
CA LEU A 253 6.98 3.78 14.42
C LEU A 253 7.58 2.45 13.95
N ARG A 254 8.70 2.51 13.23
CA ARG A 254 9.50 1.31 12.95
C ARG A 254 10.98 1.67 12.82
N GLN A 255 11.85 0.73 13.14
CA GLN A 255 13.27 0.88 12.83
C GLN A 255 13.57 0.21 11.49
N THR A 256 14.34 0.89 10.63
CA THR A 256 14.80 0.32 9.36
C THR A 256 16.00 -0.58 9.60
N ARG A 257 16.28 -1.48 8.65
CA ARG A 257 17.45 -2.35 8.71
C ARG A 257 18.76 -1.58 8.81
N GLU A 258 18.80 -0.36 8.27
CA GLU A 258 19.94 0.54 8.33
C GLU A 258 20.09 1.23 9.69
N GLY A 259 19.11 1.09 10.60
CA GLY A 259 19.13 1.59 11.98
C GLY A 259 18.39 2.91 12.22
N SER A 260 17.83 3.57 11.21
CA SER A 260 17.03 4.79 11.39
C SER A 260 15.61 4.45 11.86
N PHE A 261 15.07 5.26 12.77
CA PHE A 261 13.64 5.20 13.04
C PHE A 261 12.86 6.01 12.01
N MET A 262 11.79 5.41 11.48
CA MET A 262 10.76 6.11 10.75
C MET A 262 9.58 6.34 11.69
N ILE A 263 9.10 7.59 11.75
CA ILE A 263 8.01 8.02 12.62
C ILE A 263 6.93 8.62 11.74
N GLY A 264 5.73 8.13 11.81
CA GLY A 264 4.63 8.60 10.96
C GLY A 264 3.35 7.76 11.15
N ALA A 265 2.32 8.15 10.47
CA ALA A 265 2.26 9.31 9.62
C ALA A 265 1.12 10.21 10.08
N SER A 266 1.19 11.51 9.78
CA SER A 266 0.06 12.42 9.99
C SER A 266 -1.13 12.08 9.08
N HIS A 267 -2.30 12.64 9.38
CA HIS A 267 -3.53 12.52 8.58
C HIS A 267 -4.08 13.92 8.33
N GLU A 268 -3.82 14.48 7.14
CA GLU A 268 -4.12 15.87 6.86
C GLU A 268 -4.90 16.02 5.55
N ASP A 269 -6.07 16.64 5.62
CA ASP A 269 -6.91 16.93 4.46
C ASP A 269 -6.54 18.33 3.90
N VAL A 270 -5.46 18.38 3.13
CA VAL A 270 -4.83 19.60 2.56
C VAL A 270 -4.78 19.58 1.02
N GLY A 271 -5.66 18.80 0.39
CA GLY A 271 -5.66 18.65 -1.06
C GLY A 271 -4.38 18.00 -1.57
N PHE A 272 -3.79 18.56 -2.62
CA PHE A 272 -2.59 18.03 -3.27
C PHE A 272 -1.27 18.58 -2.71
N ASP A 273 -1.30 19.28 -1.58
CA ASP A 273 -0.08 19.77 -0.93
C ASP A 273 0.74 18.62 -0.33
N THR A 274 2.00 18.51 -0.74
CA THR A 274 2.98 17.51 -0.25
C THR A 274 4.04 18.13 0.67
N GLY A 275 3.84 19.38 1.08
CA GLY A 275 4.74 20.07 2.00
C GLY A 275 4.79 19.43 3.39
N THR A 276 5.74 19.86 4.19
CA THR A 276 5.88 19.48 5.59
C THR A 276 5.73 20.70 6.50
N THR A 277 5.21 20.52 7.71
CA THR A 277 4.98 21.61 8.66
C THR A 277 5.60 21.31 10.01
N LEU A 278 6.15 22.33 10.66
CA LEU A 278 6.74 22.21 12.00
C LEU A 278 5.74 21.71 13.04
N LEU A 279 4.45 22.08 12.89
CA LEU A 279 3.39 21.63 13.80
C LEU A 279 3.24 20.12 13.76
N GLN A 280 3.17 19.53 12.56
CA GLN A 280 3.03 18.08 12.41
C GLN A 280 4.31 17.33 12.79
N MET A 281 5.48 17.87 12.46
CA MET A 281 6.75 17.29 12.89
C MET A 281 6.82 17.22 14.43
N ARG A 282 6.44 18.29 15.12
CA ARG A 282 6.36 18.32 16.59
C ARG A 282 5.39 17.28 17.13
N SER A 283 4.20 17.15 16.52
CA SER A 283 3.18 16.19 16.93
C SER A 283 3.67 14.75 16.78
N LEU A 284 4.25 14.40 15.63
CA LEU A 284 4.77 13.06 15.35
C LEU A 284 5.94 12.70 16.25
N ALA A 285 6.89 13.63 16.44
CA ALA A 285 8.03 13.42 17.34
C ALA A 285 7.58 13.27 18.79
N GLY A 286 6.62 14.09 19.24
CA GLY A 286 6.05 14.01 20.58
C GLY A 286 5.34 12.67 20.83
N HIS A 287 4.55 12.19 19.86
CA HIS A 287 3.92 10.87 19.93
C HIS A 287 4.95 9.73 20.05
N ALA A 288 6.00 9.77 19.23
CA ALA A 288 7.08 8.76 19.29
C ALA A 288 7.79 8.76 20.64
N VAL A 289 8.07 9.93 21.22
CA VAL A 289 8.69 10.09 22.56
C VAL A 289 7.75 9.63 23.67
N GLN A 290 6.44 9.76 23.53
CA GLN A 290 5.48 9.17 24.49
C GLN A 290 5.51 7.65 24.46
N ILE A 291 5.78 7.02 23.31
CA ILE A 291 5.94 5.56 23.22
C ILE A 291 7.30 5.13 23.76
N PHE A 292 8.37 5.78 23.30
CA PHE A 292 9.76 5.48 23.66
C PHE A 292 10.50 6.77 24.01
N PRO A 293 10.63 7.12 25.29
CA PRO A 293 11.28 8.37 25.73
C PRO A 293 12.72 8.55 25.24
N GLU A 294 13.43 7.44 25.00
CA GLU A 294 14.80 7.45 24.51
C GLU A 294 14.95 8.08 23.12
N LEU A 295 13.88 8.07 22.29
CA LEU A 295 13.89 8.71 20.98
C LEU A 295 14.08 10.22 21.04
N SER A 296 13.81 10.85 22.21
CA SER A 296 14.08 12.28 22.45
C SER A 296 15.55 12.68 22.28
N LYS A 297 16.46 11.72 22.34
CA LYS A 297 17.90 11.94 22.21
C LYS A 297 18.39 11.90 20.74
N LEU A 298 17.54 11.42 19.82
CA LEU A 298 17.93 11.25 18.42
C LEU A 298 17.68 12.51 17.60
N GLN A 299 18.55 12.72 16.64
CA GLN A 299 18.42 13.83 15.69
C GLN A 299 17.52 13.45 14.52
N LEU A 300 16.67 14.37 14.08
CA LEU A 300 15.92 14.25 12.84
C LEU A 300 16.82 14.60 11.67
N VAL A 301 16.94 13.69 10.69
CA VAL A 301 17.79 13.90 9.51
C VAL A 301 16.99 14.14 8.24
N ARG A 302 15.71 13.73 8.23
CA ARG A 302 14.84 13.91 7.06
C ARG A 302 13.38 13.92 7.46
N CYS A 303 12.58 14.65 6.67
CA CYS A 303 11.13 14.58 6.67
C CYS A 303 10.59 14.73 5.25
N TRP A 304 9.41 14.20 5.00
CA TRP A 304 8.66 14.43 3.77
C TRP A 304 7.16 14.25 4.01
N GLY A 305 6.35 14.85 3.12
CA GLY A 305 4.93 14.58 3.02
C GLY A 305 4.64 13.80 1.73
N ALA A 306 3.71 12.84 1.80
CA ALA A 306 3.22 12.11 0.64
C ALA A 306 1.70 11.97 0.70
N LEU A 307 1.08 11.85 -0.48
CA LEU A 307 -0.37 11.76 -0.58
C LEU A 307 -0.83 10.30 -0.58
N ARG A 308 -1.63 9.93 0.41
CA ARG A 308 -2.41 8.70 0.37
C ARG A 308 -3.51 8.82 -0.67
N ILE A 309 -3.89 7.70 -1.23
CA ILE A 309 -5.01 7.55 -2.16
C ILE A 309 -6.12 6.91 -1.35
N LEU A 310 -7.16 7.66 -1.02
CA LEU A 310 -8.27 7.20 -0.21
C LEU A 310 -9.57 7.17 -1.01
N THR A 311 -10.24 6.03 -0.97
CA THR A 311 -11.66 5.89 -1.29
C THR A 311 -12.48 6.39 -0.10
N PRO A 312 -13.79 6.66 -0.23
CA PRO A 312 -14.61 7.14 0.89
C PRO A 312 -14.56 6.24 2.14
N ASP A 313 -14.52 4.94 1.95
CA ASP A 313 -14.45 3.90 2.99
C ASP A 313 -13.03 3.36 3.26
N THR A 314 -12.01 3.96 2.61
CA THR A 314 -10.59 3.56 2.69
C THR A 314 -10.26 2.16 2.18
N LYS A 315 -11.23 1.47 1.56
CA LYS A 315 -11.09 0.10 1.06
C LYS A 315 -10.79 0.06 -0.44
N PRO A 316 -10.25 -1.05 -0.97
CA PRO A 316 -9.90 -1.16 -2.40
C PRO A 316 -11.09 -0.95 -3.33
N ILE A 317 -10.81 -0.47 -4.55
CA ILE A 317 -11.72 -0.55 -5.69
C ILE A 317 -11.03 -1.38 -6.78
N TYR A 318 -11.71 -2.44 -7.21
CA TYR A 318 -11.34 -3.29 -8.32
C TYR A 318 -12.57 -3.43 -9.22
N VAL A 319 -12.46 -2.93 -10.44
CA VAL A 319 -13.62 -2.89 -11.35
C VAL A 319 -13.18 -2.93 -12.80
N GLU A 320 -13.94 -3.62 -13.63
CA GLU A 320 -13.89 -3.54 -15.09
C GLU A 320 -15.04 -2.66 -15.59
N SER A 321 -14.81 -1.91 -16.65
CA SER A 321 -15.82 -1.09 -17.30
C SER A 321 -16.81 -1.95 -18.09
N GLU A 322 -18.10 -1.75 -17.84
CA GLU A 322 -19.18 -2.41 -18.59
C GLU A 322 -19.34 -1.82 -20.02
N ILE A 323 -18.99 -0.54 -20.20
CA ILE A 323 -19.15 0.15 -21.50
C ILE A 323 -17.88 0.17 -22.35
N CYS A 324 -16.71 -0.08 -21.74
CA CYS A 324 -15.43 -0.24 -22.41
C CYS A 324 -14.78 -1.55 -21.93
N PRO A 325 -15.26 -2.74 -22.36
CA PRO A 325 -14.72 -4.02 -21.94
C PRO A 325 -13.21 -4.10 -22.15
N GLY A 326 -12.48 -4.59 -21.15
CA GLY A 326 -11.01 -4.57 -21.13
C GLY A 326 -10.38 -3.33 -20.48
N ALA A 327 -11.19 -2.37 -20.01
CA ALA A 327 -10.70 -1.27 -19.18
C ALA A 327 -10.90 -1.58 -17.68
N PHE A 328 -9.81 -1.64 -16.95
CA PHE A 328 -9.80 -1.98 -15.52
C PHE A 328 -9.32 -0.81 -14.66
N VAL A 329 -9.89 -0.68 -13.48
CA VAL A 329 -9.36 0.18 -12.41
C VAL A 329 -8.94 -0.69 -11.24
N VAL A 330 -7.72 -0.48 -10.77
CA VAL A 330 -7.16 -1.12 -9.58
C VAL A 330 -6.57 -0.04 -8.68
N THR A 331 -7.20 0.19 -7.55
CA THR A 331 -6.72 1.16 -6.55
C THR A 331 -6.93 0.67 -5.13
N SER A 332 -6.00 1.01 -4.24
CA SER A 332 -6.04 0.65 -2.83
C SER A 332 -5.15 1.58 -2.01
N HIS A 333 -5.58 1.92 -0.79
CA HIS A 333 -4.72 2.52 0.22
C HIS A 333 -3.59 1.55 0.64
N SER A 334 -3.87 0.25 0.70
CA SER A 334 -2.94 -0.78 1.19
C SER A 334 -2.09 -1.42 0.08
N GLY A 335 -1.62 -0.64 -0.90
CA GLY A 335 -0.88 -1.15 -2.06
C GLY A 335 0.36 -1.98 -1.71
N ILE A 336 1.07 -1.66 -0.61
CA ILE A 336 2.19 -2.48 -0.12
C ILE A 336 1.68 -3.83 0.39
N THR A 337 0.76 -3.84 1.37
CA THR A 337 0.22 -5.07 1.94
C THR A 337 -0.30 -6.02 0.85
N LEU A 338 -1.02 -5.47 -0.13
CA LEU A 338 -1.70 -6.24 -1.17
C LEU A 338 -0.84 -6.55 -2.42
N ALA A 339 0.41 -6.09 -2.49
CA ALA A 339 1.25 -6.28 -3.66
C ALA A 339 1.34 -7.74 -4.16
N PRO A 340 1.48 -8.77 -3.29
CA PRO A 340 1.48 -10.17 -3.75
C PRO A 340 0.18 -10.60 -4.42
N LEU A 341 -0.98 -10.15 -3.91
CA LEU A 341 -2.28 -10.50 -4.50
C LEU A 341 -2.54 -9.75 -5.79
N HIS A 342 -2.07 -8.51 -5.91
CA HIS A 342 -2.08 -7.79 -7.19
C HIS A 342 -1.28 -8.56 -8.26
N ALA A 343 -0.11 -9.10 -7.90
CA ALA A 343 0.71 -9.87 -8.81
C ALA A 343 0.13 -11.25 -9.14
N ASN A 344 -0.47 -11.94 -8.19
CA ASN A 344 -0.86 -13.35 -8.35
C ASN A 344 -2.33 -13.52 -8.73
N ILE A 345 -3.26 -12.79 -8.09
CA ILE A 345 -4.70 -13.00 -8.24
C ILE A 345 -5.31 -11.96 -9.17
N LEU A 346 -5.06 -10.66 -8.93
CA LEU A 346 -5.65 -9.62 -9.77
C LEU A 346 -5.09 -9.62 -11.19
N SER A 347 -3.83 -10.00 -11.38
CA SER A 347 -3.27 -10.20 -12.71
C SER A 347 -4.02 -11.26 -13.50
N LYS A 348 -4.40 -12.39 -12.88
CA LYS A 348 -5.23 -13.44 -13.50
C LYS A 348 -6.63 -12.93 -13.81
N TRP A 349 -7.27 -12.27 -12.85
CA TRP A 349 -8.57 -11.67 -13.09
C TRP A 349 -8.58 -10.72 -14.31
N ILE A 350 -7.57 -9.89 -14.47
CA ILE A 350 -7.44 -9.01 -15.62
C ILE A 350 -7.26 -9.80 -16.94
N LEU A 351 -6.57 -10.93 -16.90
CA LEU A 351 -6.30 -11.75 -18.08
C LEU A 351 -7.52 -12.59 -18.48
N GLU A 352 -8.10 -13.30 -17.54
CA GLU A 352 -9.06 -14.39 -17.75
C GLU A 352 -10.52 -13.95 -17.55
N GLY A 353 -10.75 -12.86 -16.78
CA GLY A 353 -12.09 -12.36 -16.48
C GLY A 353 -12.85 -13.22 -15.46
N ASP A 354 -12.16 -14.11 -14.75
CA ASP A 354 -12.77 -15.00 -13.76
C ASP A 354 -13.42 -14.23 -12.61
N THR A 355 -14.63 -14.64 -12.24
CA THR A 355 -15.32 -14.08 -11.08
C THR A 355 -14.66 -14.61 -9.79
N LEU A 356 -14.07 -13.71 -9.01
CA LEU A 356 -13.55 -14.05 -7.69
C LEU A 356 -14.67 -13.90 -6.64
N GLU A 357 -14.84 -14.90 -5.79
CA GLU A 357 -15.84 -14.88 -4.71
C GLU A 357 -15.65 -13.66 -3.81
N GLY A 358 -16.74 -12.94 -3.54
CA GLY A 358 -16.74 -11.71 -2.72
C GLY A 358 -16.10 -10.50 -3.39
N PHE A 359 -15.77 -10.58 -4.69
CA PHE A 359 -15.11 -9.50 -5.43
C PHE A 359 -16.05 -8.33 -5.73
N GLU A 360 -17.36 -8.59 -5.75
CA GLU A 360 -18.40 -7.58 -5.88
C GLU A 360 -18.31 -6.50 -4.77
N GLN A 361 -17.82 -6.87 -3.58
CA GLN A 361 -17.62 -5.91 -2.48
C GLN A 361 -16.58 -4.83 -2.81
N PHE A 362 -15.66 -5.10 -3.75
CA PHE A 362 -14.64 -4.14 -4.18
C PHE A 362 -15.10 -3.26 -5.35
N HIS A 363 -16.29 -3.51 -5.91
CA HIS A 363 -16.81 -2.70 -7.00
C HIS A 363 -17.14 -1.27 -6.58
N SER A 364 -16.90 -0.28 -7.46
CA SER A 364 -17.18 1.13 -7.17
C SER A 364 -18.67 1.44 -6.98
N LYS A 365 -19.57 0.63 -7.54
CA LYS A 365 -21.04 0.76 -7.37
C LYS A 365 -21.50 0.74 -5.90
N ARG A 366 -20.67 0.28 -4.95
CA ARG A 366 -21.00 0.37 -3.52
C ARG A 366 -21.08 1.81 -3.00
N PHE A 367 -20.69 2.78 -3.83
CA PHE A 367 -20.83 4.22 -3.52
C PHE A 367 -21.94 4.91 -4.30
N ASP A 368 -22.64 4.18 -5.17
CA ASP A 368 -23.81 4.70 -5.86
C ASP A 368 -24.98 4.70 -4.86
N ALA A 369 -25.36 5.90 -4.39
CA ALA A 369 -26.44 6.11 -3.45
C ALA A 369 -27.73 6.49 -4.18
#